data_0f3ea3fefe9b0350750147a5ec4386da
#
_entry.id   0f3ea3fefe9b0350750147a5ec4386da
#
_cell.length_a   1.000
_cell.length_b   1.000
_cell.length_c   1.000
_cell.angle_alpha   90.00
_cell.angle_beta   90.00
_cell.angle_gamma   90.00
#
_symmetry.space_group_name_H-M   'P 1'
#
loop_
_entity.id
_entity.type
_entity.pdbx_description
1 polymer ?
#
loop_
_entity_poly.entity_id
_entity_poly.type
_entity_poly.pdbx_seq_one_letter_code
_entity_poly.pdbx_strand_id
1 'polypeptide(L)'
;NTQTIRLVVLSDLHNAEFGEDNSELIEKVQKLSPDLILLAGDMVDKNSDNTEIVLSLCAQLKEIAPVYYGLGNHEGTMMYVNGNRIDSDLRAEGIKVLINDSENVTVKGTTLSIGSVATSLADFDEYSAPFVEQVEQKDTLKILIAHFPDLFYEKLADVNVDLAVAGHYHGGQVQLPLVGGVYSVDNGLFPQYCNGMFS
;
A
#
# COMPACT_ATOMS: atom_id res chain seq x y z
N ASN A 1 18.85 -23.43 -2.33
CA ASN A 1 18.89 -22.25 -3.22
C ASN A 1 17.86 -21.27 -2.70
N THR A 2 18.29 -20.19 -2.05
CA THR A 2 17.43 -19.06 -1.70
C THR A 2 17.08 -18.32 -2.97
N GLN A 3 15.80 -18.32 -3.39
CA GLN A 3 15.35 -17.54 -4.53
C GLN A 3 14.95 -16.15 -4.03
N THR A 4 15.42 -15.10 -4.69
CA THR A 4 15.04 -13.73 -4.40
C THR A 4 13.65 -13.45 -4.96
N ILE A 5 12.73 -13.03 -4.11
CA ILE A 5 11.41 -12.49 -4.49
C ILE A 5 11.52 -10.97 -4.58
N ARG A 6 11.06 -10.41 -5.69
CA ARG A 6 11.10 -8.96 -5.94
C ARG A 6 9.72 -8.37 -5.81
N LEU A 7 9.59 -7.43 -4.89
CA LEU A 7 8.37 -6.66 -4.69
C LEU A 7 8.57 -5.25 -5.26
N VAL A 8 7.55 -4.72 -5.92
CA VAL A 8 7.43 -3.29 -6.21
C VAL A 8 6.31 -2.74 -5.34
N VAL A 9 6.57 -1.63 -4.65
CA VAL A 9 5.59 -0.92 -3.83
C VAL A 9 5.33 0.43 -4.47
N LEU A 10 4.06 0.78 -4.68
CA LEU A 10 3.60 2.10 -5.12
C LEU A 10 2.61 2.62 -4.10
N SER A 11 2.63 3.93 -3.83
CA SER A 11 1.72 4.60 -2.90
C SER A 11 1.57 6.07 -3.28
N ASP A 12 0.51 6.70 -2.79
CA ASP A 12 0.33 8.17 -2.79
C ASP A 12 0.40 8.79 -4.20
N LEU A 13 -0.22 8.13 -5.19
CA LEU A 13 -0.27 8.63 -6.56
C LEU A 13 -1.21 9.85 -6.70
N HIS A 14 -2.33 9.86 -5.95
CA HIS A 14 -3.32 10.94 -5.95
C HIS A 14 -3.78 11.34 -7.36
N ASN A 15 -4.10 10.36 -8.20
CA ASN A 15 -4.46 10.55 -9.61
C ASN A 15 -3.38 11.25 -10.48
N ALA A 16 -2.13 11.33 -10.01
CA ALA A 16 -1.06 11.82 -10.87
C ALA A 16 -0.74 10.80 -11.98
N GLU A 17 -0.42 11.30 -13.16
CA GLU A 17 0.02 10.50 -14.29
C GLU A 17 1.50 10.78 -14.60
N PHE A 18 2.25 9.72 -14.85
CA PHE A 18 3.64 9.76 -15.26
C PHE A 18 3.79 9.32 -16.72
N GLY A 19 3.81 10.29 -17.62
CA GLY A 19 3.64 10.09 -19.05
C GLY A 19 2.18 9.87 -19.42
N GLU A 20 1.87 9.79 -20.71
CA GLU A 20 0.52 9.51 -21.19
C GLU A 20 0.08 8.13 -20.69
N ASP A 21 -1.07 8.07 -20.01
CA ASP A 21 -1.65 6.84 -19.42
C ASP A 21 -0.63 6.07 -18.55
N ASN A 22 0.13 6.80 -17.75
CA ASN A 22 1.17 6.27 -16.85
C ASN A 22 2.31 5.46 -17.54
N SER A 23 2.52 5.65 -18.84
CA SER A 23 3.49 4.88 -19.62
C SER A 23 4.91 4.88 -19.04
N GLU A 24 5.37 6.01 -18.48
CA GLU A 24 6.70 6.11 -17.87
C GLU A 24 6.79 5.31 -16.56
N LEU A 25 5.72 5.30 -15.76
CA LEU A 25 5.64 4.50 -14.53
C LEU A 25 5.62 3.01 -14.86
N ILE A 26 4.79 2.61 -15.81
CA ILE A 26 4.68 1.22 -16.27
C ILE A 26 6.03 0.71 -16.81
N GLU A 27 6.72 1.50 -17.64
CA GLU A 27 8.04 1.13 -18.13
C GLU A 27 9.06 0.91 -17.00
N LYS A 28 9.04 1.77 -15.97
CA LYS A 28 9.90 1.59 -14.79
C LYS A 28 9.59 0.32 -14.04
N VAL A 29 8.30 0.04 -13.80
CA VAL A 29 7.87 -1.19 -13.11
C VAL A 29 8.26 -2.43 -13.91
N GLN A 30 8.06 -2.44 -15.22
CA GLN A 30 8.45 -3.56 -16.10
C GLN A 30 9.96 -3.82 -16.04
N LYS A 31 10.79 -2.77 -16.08
CA LYS A 31 12.27 -2.90 -15.98
C LYS A 31 12.72 -3.53 -14.67
N LEU A 32 11.97 -3.33 -13.59
CA LEU A 32 12.24 -3.96 -12.29
C LEU A 32 11.92 -5.44 -12.28
N SER A 33 11.08 -5.93 -13.21
CA SER A 33 10.64 -7.33 -13.29
C SER A 33 10.17 -7.88 -11.94
N PRO A 34 9.11 -7.28 -11.34
CA PRO A 34 8.62 -7.70 -10.03
C PRO A 34 7.96 -9.08 -10.09
N ASP A 35 8.00 -9.79 -8.98
CA ASP A 35 7.22 -11.00 -8.76
C ASP A 35 5.82 -10.67 -8.20
N LEU A 36 5.69 -9.56 -7.48
CA LEU A 36 4.44 -9.02 -6.92
C LEU A 36 4.50 -7.50 -6.90
N ILE A 37 3.33 -6.87 -7.01
CA ILE A 37 3.14 -5.42 -6.91
C ILE A 37 2.19 -5.14 -5.74
N LEU A 38 2.61 -4.27 -4.83
CA LEU A 38 1.84 -3.84 -3.67
C LEU A 38 1.47 -2.36 -3.83
N LEU A 39 0.19 -2.05 -3.75
CA LEU A 39 -0.30 -0.67 -3.76
C LEU A 39 -0.68 -0.32 -2.32
N ALA A 40 0.03 0.64 -1.73
CA ALA A 40 -0.08 0.94 -0.31
C ALA A 40 -0.98 2.16 -0.02
N GLY A 41 -2.05 2.32 -0.81
CA GLY A 41 -3.10 3.32 -0.62
C GLY A 41 -2.83 4.68 -1.24
N ASP A 42 -3.84 5.53 -1.20
CA ASP A 42 -3.88 6.88 -1.74
C ASP A 42 -3.46 6.98 -3.22
N MET A 43 -3.87 5.97 -4.00
CA MET A 43 -3.68 5.99 -5.45
C MET A 43 -4.65 6.97 -6.13
N VAL A 44 -5.81 7.22 -5.53
CA VAL A 44 -6.83 8.18 -5.96
C VAL A 44 -6.74 9.49 -5.19
N ASP A 45 -7.35 10.55 -5.71
CA ASP A 45 -7.59 11.80 -4.97
C ASP A 45 -9.05 11.87 -4.52
N LYS A 46 -9.29 11.94 -3.19
CA LYS A 46 -10.62 12.04 -2.59
C LYS A 46 -11.46 13.25 -3.05
N ASN A 47 -10.83 14.28 -3.60
CA ASN A 47 -11.48 15.47 -4.13
C ASN A 47 -11.88 15.33 -5.59
N SER A 48 -11.62 14.17 -6.22
CA SER A 48 -11.94 13.89 -7.61
C SER A 48 -12.77 12.63 -7.70
N ASP A 49 -13.85 12.65 -8.48
CA ASP A 49 -14.63 11.45 -8.78
C ASP A 49 -14.00 10.58 -9.89
N ASN A 50 -12.85 11.02 -10.43
CA ASN A 50 -12.18 10.30 -11.50
C ASN A 50 -11.39 9.11 -10.94
N THR A 51 -11.87 7.92 -11.22
CA THR A 51 -11.21 6.64 -10.90
C THR A 51 -10.56 5.99 -12.13
N GLU A 52 -10.74 6.55 -13.32
CA GLU A 52 -10.26 5.96 -14.58
C GLU A 52 -8.74 5.83 -14.59
N ILE A 53 -8.01 6.82 -14.03
CA ILE A 53 -6.54 6.82 -13.98
C ILE A 53 -6.03 5.61 -13.20
N VAL A 54 -6.57 5.37 -12.00
CA VAL A 54 -6.13 4.24 -11.19
C VAL A 54 -6.58 2.90 -11.77
N LEU A 55 -7.78 2.84 -12.35
CA LEU A 55 -8.27 1.61 -13.00
C LEU A 55 -7.40 1.26 -14.21
N SER A 56 -7.07 2.23 -15.07
CA SER A 56 -6.17 2.03 -16.20
C SER A 56 -4.78 1.59 -15.74
N LEU A 57 -4.22 2.27 -14.74
CA LEU A 57 -2.92 1.89 -14.16
C LEU A 57 -2.94 0.44 -13.64
N CYS A 58 -3.95 0.08 -12.86
CA CYS A 58 -4.07 -1.26 -12.29
C CYS A 58 -4.24 -2.34 -13.38
N ALA A 59 -5.00 -2.03 -14.45
CA ALA A 59 -5.16 -2.92 -15.60
C ALA A 59 -3.81 -3.18 -16.30
N GLN A 60 -2.95 -2.19 -16.38
CA GLN A 60 -1.60 -2.36 -16.95
C GLN A 60 -0.66 -3.08 -15.99
N LEU A 61 -0.68 -2.76 -14.69
CA LEU A 61 0.19 -3.39 -13.69
C LEU A 61 -0.07 -4.89 -13.55
N LYS A 62 -1.33 -5.35 -13.61
CA LYS A 62 -1.68 -6.78 -13.49
C LYS A 62 -1.11 -7.63 -14.63
N GLU A 63 -0.84 -7.04 -15.79
CA GLU A 63 -0.18 -7.73 -16.90
C GLU A 63 1.33 -7.97 -16.64
N ILE A 64 1.91 -7.24 -15.67
CA ILE A 64 3.32 -7.40 -15.29
C ILE A 64 3.48 -8.42 -14.18
N ALA A 65 2.69 -8.32 -13.10
CA ALA A 65 2.72 -9.21 -11.93
C ALA A 65 1.40 -9.12 -11.15
N PRO A 66 1.07 -10.09 -10.28
CA PRO A 66 -0.08 -10.01 -9.38
C PRO A 66 -0.04 -8.74 -8.55
N VAL A 67 -1.19 -8.03 -8.49
CA VAL A 67 -1.35 -6.75 -7.79
C VAL A 67 -2.21 -6.94 -6.54
N TYR A 68 -1.69 -6.49 -5.41
CA TYR A 68 -2.38 -6.42 -4.12
C TYR A 68 -2.56 -4.97 -3.72
N TYR A 69 -3.79 -4.57 -3.43
CA TYR A 69 -4.18 -3.19 -3.14
C TYR A 69 -4.65 -3.07 -1.70
N GLY A 70 -3.93 -2.30 -0.88
CA GLY A 70 -4.37 -1.81 0.42
C GLY A 70 -4.95 -0.40 0.28
N LEU A 71 -6.01 -0.10 1.03
CA LEU A 71 -6.66 1.21 0.98
C LEU A 71 -5.89 2.25 1.79
N GLY A 72 -5.89 3.49 1.28
CA GLY A 72 -5.49 4.68 2.02
C GLY A 72 -6.69 5.50 2.49
N ASN A 73 -6.44 6.68 3.05
CA ASN A 73 -7.52 7.56 3.51
C ASN A 73 -8.29 8.21 2.37
N HIS A 74 -7.71 8.37 1.20
CA HIS A 74 -8.40 8.88 0.04
C HIS A 74 -9.42 7.88 -0.50
N GLU A 75 -9.06 6.61 -0.65
CA GLU A 75 -10.01 5.55 -0.99
C GLU A 75 -11.11 5.43 0.07
N GLY A 76 -10.73 5.44 1.36
CA GLY A 76 -11.68 5.41 2.48
C GLY A 76 -12.70 6.55 2.41
N THR A 77 -12.25 7.78 2.16
CA THR A 77 -13.15 8.94 2.00
C THR A 77 -14.06 8.76 0.80
N MET A 78 -13.53 8.36 -0.35
CA MET A 78 -14.32 8.14 -1.55
C MET A 78 -15.43 7.09 -1.32
N MET A 79 -15.09 5.98 -0.68
CA MET A 79 -16.03 4.87 -0.45
C MET A 79 -17.08 5.21 0.61
N TYR A 80 -16.65 5.65 1.80
CA TYR A 80 -17.53 5.75 2.98
C TYR A 80 -18.20 7.10 3.11
N VAL A 81 -17.63 8.17 2.55
CA VAL A 81 -18.22 9.52 2.59
C VAL A 81 -18.94 9.85 1.29
N ASN A 82 -18.29 9.59 0.14
CA ASN A 82 -18.81 9.97 -1.17
C ASN A 82 -19.64 8.86 -1.83
N GLY A 83 -19.65 7.63 -1.27
CA GLY A 83 -20.41 6.50 -1.80
C GLY A 83 -19.83 5.90 -3.09
N ASN A 84 -18.56 6.16 -3.40
CA ASN A 84 -17.88 5.58 -4.56
C ASN A 84 -17.65 4.07 -4.37
N ARG A 85 -17.57 3.33 -5.46
CA ARG A 85 -17.43 1.87 -5.48
C ARG A 85 -16.08 1.40 -6.02
N ILE A 86 -15.03 2.21 -5.80
CA ILE A 86 -13.69 1.92 -6.34
C ILE A 86 -13.15 0.54 -5.96
N ASP A 87 -13.45 0.05 -4.76
CA ASP A 87 -13.07 -1.30 -4.33
C ASP A 87 -13.69 -2.39 -5.22
N SER A 88 -14.97 -2.22 -5.57
CA SER A 88 -15.69 -3.15 -6.42
C SER A 88 -15.21 -3.07 -7.87
N ASP A 89 -14.92 -1.87 -8.36
CA ASP A 89 -14.42 -1.65 -9.71
C ASP A 89 -13.02 -2.25 -9.88
N LEU A 90 -12.13 -2.04 -8.91
CA LEU A 90 -10.80 -2.68 -8.90
C LEU A 90 -10.90 -4.21 -8.86
N ARG A 91 -11.80 -4.77 -8.04
CA ARG A 91 -12.04 -6.23 -7.98
C ARG A 91 -12.57 -6.76 -9.31
N ALA A 92 -13.44 -6.02 -9.99
CA ALA A 92 -13.96 -6.38 -11.31
C ALA A 92 -12.84 -6.42 -12.36
N GLU A 93 -11.82 -5.56 -12.22
CA GLU A 93 -10.61 -5.60 -13.03
C GLU A 93 -9.63 -6.74 -12.63
N GLY A 94 -9.95 -7.54 -11.61
CA GLY A 94 -9.12 -8.66 -11.15
C GLY A 94 -8.01 -8.26 -10.19
N ILE A 95 -8.05 -7.06 -9.62
CA ILE A 95 -7.11 -6.60 -8.59
C ILE A 95 -7.50 -7.20 -7.23
N LYS A 96 -6.51 -7.63 -6.46
CA LYS A 96 -6.69 -8.17 -5.11
C LYS A 96 -6.79 -7.02 -4.10
N VAL A 97 -8.00 -6.49 -3.91
CA VAL A 97 -8.24 -5.44 -2.91
C VAL A 97 -8.44 -6.07 -1.54
N LEU A 98 -7.56 -5.76 -0.59
CA LEU A 98 -7.55 -6.28 0.76
C LEU A 98 -8.07 -5.20 1.74
N ILE A 99 -9.09 -5.52 2.50
CA ILE A 99 -9.72 -4.63 3.49
C ILE A 99 -9.84 -5.40 4.80
N ASN A 100 -8.88 -5.25 5.71
CA ASN A 100 -8.71 -6.10 6.89
C ASN A 100 -8.83 -7.59 6.52
N ASP A 101 -8.13 -7.96 5.48
CA ASP A 101 -8.13 -9.30 4.87
C ASP A 101 -6.73 -9.67 4.40
N SER A 102 -6.51 -10.96 4.15
CA SER A 102 -5.24 -11.47 3.67
C SER A 102 -5.40 -12.65 2.74
N GLU A 103 -4.51 -12.74 1.76
CA GLU A 103 -4.45 -13.84 0.80
C GLU A 103 -3.06 -14.51 0.84
N ASN A 104 -3.04 -15.84 0.73
CA ASN A 104 -1.79 -16.57 0.56
C ASN A 104 -1.46 -16.70 -0.94
N VAL A 105 -0.23 -16.41 -1.29
CA VAL A 105 0.30 -16.57 -2.65
C VAL A 105 1.62 -17.31 -2.62
N THR A 106 1.82 -18.22 -3.59
CA THR A 106 3.10 -18.93 -3.73
C THR A 106 3.90 -18.30 -4.87
N VAL A 107 5.07 -17.80 -4.53
CA VAL A 107 6.01 -17.16 -5.47
C VAL A 107 7.33 -17.90 -5.40
N LYS A 108 7.80 -18.42 -6.54
CA LYS A 108 9.07 -19.15 -6.63
C LYS A 108 9.21 -20.26 -5.56
N GLY A 109 8.11 -20.94 -5.25
CA GLY A 109 8.07 -22.02 -4.27
C GLY A 109 8.02 -21.58 -2.81
N THR A 110 7.96 -20.28 -2.53
CA THR A 110 7.77 -19.72 -1.18
C THR A 110 6.34 -19.21 -1.04
N THR A 111 5.65 -19.63 0.02
CA THR A 111 4.31 -19.13 0.33
C THR A 111 4.42 -17.86 1.18
N LEU A 112 3.78 -16.80 0.70
CA LEU A 112 3.65 -15.51 1.37
C LEU A 112 2.19 -15.32 1.79
N SER A 113 1.95 -14.72 2.95
CA SER A 113 0.65 -14.18 3.32
C SER A 113 0.72 -12.66 3.16
N ILE A 114 -0.09 -12.12 2.26
CA ILE A 114 -0.20 -10.68 2.04
C ILE A 114 -1.49 -10.20 2.67
N GLY A 115 -1.38 -9.32 3.65
CA GLY A 115 -2.50 -8.72 4.35
C GLY A 115 -2.54 -7.21 4.19
N SER A 116 -3.69 -6.60 4.45
CA SER A 116 -3.81 -5.15 4.50
C SER A 116 -4.69 -4.69 5.64
N VAL A 117 -4.19 -3.73 6.41
CA VAL A 117 -4.93 -2.96 7.42
C VAL A 117 -5.57 -1.77 6.71
N ALA A 118 -6.88 -1.65 6.84
CA ALA A 118 -7.68 -0.64 6.13
C ALA A 118 -8.23 0.47 7.02
N THR A 119 -7.67 0.65 8.21
CA THR A 119 -8.11 1.67 9.17
C THR A 119 -6.98 2.60 9.60
N SER A 120 -7.36 3.78 10.10
CA SER A 120 -6.45 4.70 10.77
C SER A 120 -6.11 4.21 12.18
N LEU A 121 -5.18 4.89 12.84
CA LEU A 121 -4.81 4.62 14.23
C LEU A 121 -6.02 4.68 15.18
N ALA A 122 -6.93 5.64 14.96
CA ALA A 122 -8.09 5.87 15.83
C ALA A 122 -9.08 4.68 15.84
N ASP A 123 -9.22 4.01 14.70
CA ASP A 123 -10.22 2.94 14.51
C ASP A 123 -9.59 1.53 14.56
N PHE A 124 -8.26 1.45 14.78
CA PHE A 124 -7.51 0.20 14.69
C PHE A 124 -8.01 -0.88 15.63
N ASP A 125 -8.20 -0.55 16.90
CA ASP A 125 -8.54 -1.54 17.95
C ASP A 125 -9.90 -2.20 17.70
N GLU A 126 -10.85 -1.45 17.14
CA GLU A 126 -12.20 -1.96 16.85
C GLU A 126 -12.24 -2.80 15.56
N TYR A 127 -11.58 -2.34 14.50
CA TYR A 127 -11.80 -2.91 13.16
C TYR A 127 -10.63 -3.74 12.62
N SER A 128 -9.40 -3.43 12.99
CA SER A 128 -8.22 -4.06 12.39
C SER A 128 -7.47 -5.01 13.32
N ALA A 129 -7.48 -4.78 14.64
CA ALA A 129 -6.74 -5.63 15.58
C ALA A 129 -7.11 -7.11 15.48
N PRO A 130 -8.41 -7.53 15.40
CA PRO A 130 -8.77 -8.93 15.26
C PRO A 130 -8.24 -9.58 13.97
N PHE A 131 -8.12 -8.81 12.91
CA PHE A 131 -7.52 -9.28 11.65
C PHE A 131 -6.01 -9.47 11.79
N VAL A 132 -5.33 -8.51 12.42
CA VAL A 132 -3.87 -8.57 12.64
C VAL A 132 -3.50 -9.79 13.47
N GLU A 133 -4.25 -10.10 14.55
CA GLU A 133 -4.06 -11.30 15.34
C GLU A 133 -4.16 -12.59 14.50
N GLN A 134 -5.05 -12.64 13.52
CA GLN A 134 -5.17 -13.78 12.61
C GLN A 134 -3.96 -13.86 11.65
N VAL A 135 -3.47 -12.74 11.16
CA VAL A 135 -2.29 -12.70 10.27
C VAL A 135 -1.05 -13.16 11.05
N GLU A 136 -0.88 -12.70 12.27
CA GLU A 136 0.26 -13.04 13.11
C GLU A 136 0.43 -14.54 13.32
N GLN A 137 -0.66 -15.26 13.45
CA GLN A 137 -0.69 -16.71 13.70
C GLN A 137 -0.37 -17.56 12.45
N LYS A 138 -0.24 -16.97 11.29
CA LYS A 138 0.07 -17.71 10.06
C LYS A 138 1.53 -18.21 10.06
N ASP A 139 1.70 -19.46 9.67
CA ASP A 139 3.02 -20.10 9.50
C ASP A 139 3.55 -19.90 8.06
N THR A 140 3.62 -18.65 7.64
CA THR A 140 4.12 -18.22 6.32
C THR A 140 4.91 -16.95 6.48
N LEU A 141 5.70 -16.55 5.48
CA LEU A 141 6.22 -15.17 5.44
C LEU A 141 5.06 -14.19 5.30
N LYS A 142 4.99 -13.24 6.22
CA LYS A 142 3.90 -12.29 6.35
C LYS A 142 4.31 -10.91 5.86
N ILE A 143 3.55 -10.40 4.89
CA ILE A 143 3.69 -9.03 4.38
C ILE A 143 2.42 -8.27 4.74
N LEU A 144 2.56 -7.14 5.41
CA LEU A 144 1.43 -6.31 5.81
C LEU A 144 1.49 -4.95 5.11
N ILE A 145 0.43 -4.61 4.41
CA ILE A 145 0.20 -3.27 3.87
C ILE A 145 -0.61 -2.50 4.91
N ALA A 146 -0.11 -1.35 5.35
CA ALA A 146 -0.87 -0.41 6.16
C ALA A 146 -0.49 1.00 5.73
N HIS A 147 -1.45 1.73 5.19
CA HIS A 147 -1.18 3.04 4.58
C HIS A 147 -0.53 4.03 5.56
N PHE A 148 -0.99 4.02 6.82
CA PHE A 148 -0.50 4.93 7.87
C PHE A 148 0.74 4.38 8.57
N PRO A 149 1.92 5.03 8.47
CA PRO A 149 3.15 4.55 9.12
C PRO A 149 3.09 4.53 10.64
N ASP A 150 2.28 5.39 11.27
CA ASP A 150 2.10 5.46 12.73
C ASP A 150 1.54 4.15 13.30
N LEU A 151 0.74 3.40 12.55
CA LEU A 151 0.29 2.07 12.96
C LEU A 151 1.46 1.13 13.30
N PHE A 152 2.57 1.20 12.57
CA PHE A 152 3.68 0.28 12.78
C PHE A 152 4.41 0.51 14.10
N TYR A 153 4.58 1.74 14.54
CA TYR A 153 5.27 2.02 15.80
C TYR A 153 4.33 2.17 17.01
N GLU A 154 3.03 2.40 16.80
CA GLU A 154 2.07 2.54 17.91
C GLU A 154 1.25 1.27 18.20
N LYS A 155 0.94 0.47 17.18
CA LYS A 155 0.04 -0.68 17.29
C LYS A 155 0.64 -2.01 16.83
N LEU A 156 1.60 -1.97 15.93
CA LEU A 156 2.13 -3.16 15.26
C LEU A 156 3.60 -3.44 15.60
N ALA A 157 4.21 -2.66 16.51
CA ALA A 157 5.63 -2.80 16.86
C ALA A 157 6.01 -4.20 17.36
N ASP A 158 5.12 -4.86 18.10
CA ASP A 158 5.34 -6.18 18.69
C ASP A 158 4.67 -7.30 17.86
N VAL A 159 4.05 -6.98 16.72
CA VAL A 159 3.35 -7.96 15.87
C VAL A 159 4.36 -8.70 15.01
N ASN A 160 4.24 -10.03 14.99
CA ASN A 160 5.11 -10.91 14.21
C ASN A 160 4.77 -10.84 12.71
N VAL A 161 5.27 -9.83 12.00
CA VAL A 161 5.26 -9.72 10.53
C VAL A 161 6.68 -9.59 10.01
N ASP A 162 6.94 -10.14 8.82
CA ASP A 162 8.30 -10.18 8.25
C ASP A 162 8.62 -8.91 7.45
N LEU A 163 7.61 -8.29 6.87
CA LEU A 163 7.71 -7.03 6.12
C LEU A 163 6.43 -6.23 6.25
N ALA A 164 6.57 -4.95 6.54
CA ALA A 164 5.49 -3.99 6.52
C ALA A 164 5.77 -2.89 5.50
N VAL A 165 4.74 -2.43 4.78
CA VAL A 165 4.85 -1.36 3.79
C VAL A 165 3.78 -0.31 4.04
N ALA A 166 4.17 0.98 3.91
CA ALA A 166 3.29 2.12 4.14
C ALA A 166 3.48 3.23 3.08
N GLY A 167 2.55 4.17 3.09
CA GLY A 167 2.58 5.42 2.35
C GLY A 167 2.34 6.63 3.25
N HIS A 168 1.38 7.49 2.86
CA HIS A 168 0.80 8.60 3.62
C HIS A 168 1.70 9.83 3.87
N TYR A 169 2.95 9.64 4.27
CA TYR A 169 3.83 10.76 4.63
C TYR A 169 4.55 11.40 3.44
N HIS A 170 4.41 10.85 2.23
CA HIS A 170 5.03 11.36 0.99
C HIS A 170 6.54 11.60 1.10
N GLY A 171 7.22 10.84 1.94
CA GLY A 171 8.64 11.06 2.23
C GLY A 171 8.94 12.31 3.07
N GLY A 172 7.91 12.94 3.65
CA GLY A 172 7.93 14.27 4.23
C GLY A 172 7.56 15.33 3.18
N GLN A 173 6.53 16.16 3.47
CA GLN A 173 5.99 17.13 2.50
C GLN A 173 6.99 18.24 2.14
N VAL A 174 7.93 18.53 3.01
CA VAL A 174 9.09 19.37 2.71
C VAL A 174 10.34 18.54 2.85
N GLN A 175 11.06 18.36 1.77
CA GLN A 175 12.30 17.59 1.73
C GLN A 175 13.48 18.50 1.37
N LEU A 176 14.60 18.33 2.07
CA LEU A 176 15.86 19.00 1.73
C LEU A 176 16.89 17.95 1.27
N PRO A 177 17.69 18.29 0.26
CA PRO A 177 18.80 17.43 -0.15
C PRO A 177 19.71 17.12 1.04
N LEU A 178 20.12 15.87 1.20
CA LEU A 178 21.00 15.36 2.26
C LEU A 178 20.37 15.30 3.66
N VAL A 179 19.23 15.96 3.91
CA VAL A 179 18.55 15.98 5.22
C VAL A 179 17.33 15.06 5.22
N GLY A 180 16.67 14.92 4.06
CA GLY A 180 15.41 14.16 3.98
C GLY A 180 14.20 15.03 4.33
N GLY A 181 13.16 14.39 4.87
CA GLY A 181 11.93 15.07 5.28
C GLY A 181 12.15 16.00 6.46
N VAL A 182 11.82 17.28 6.31
CA VAL A 182 11.94 18.30 7.38
C VAL A 182 10.59 18.70 7.96
N TYR A 183 9.49 18.40 7.28
CA TYR A 183 8.14 18.71 7.75
C TYR A 183 7.12 17.71 7.22
N SER A 184 6.21 17.30 8.09
CA SER A 184 4.99 16.56 7.75
C SER A 184 3.80 17.20 8.46
N VAL A 185 2.61 17.20 7.84
CA VAL A 185 1.41 17.81 8.45
C VAL A 185 1.07 17.09 9.76
N ASP A 186 1.20 15.77 9.79
CA ASP A 186 0.79 14.96 10.94
C ASP A 186 1.84 14.94 12.05
N ASN A 187 3.15 15.00 11.71
CA ASN A 187 4.25 14.84 12.66
C ASN A 187 5.09 16.10 12.89
N GLY A 188 4.76 17.24 12.26
CA GLY A 188 5.46 18.51 12.44
C GLY A 188 6.87 18.51 11.84
N LEU A 189 7.81 19.13 12.57
CA LEU A 189 9.21 19.28 12.14
C LEU A 189 10.02 18.01 12.40
N PHE A 190 10.85 17.63 11.40
CA PHE A 190 11.74 16.47 11.43
C PHE A 190 11.02 15.16 11.74
N PRO A 191 10.01 14.79 10.94
CA PRO A 191 9.23 13.58 11.17
C PRO A 191 10.13 12.34 11.12
N GLN A 192 9.92 11.43 12.06
CA GLN A 192 10.55 10.12 12.03
C GLN A 192 9.78 9.18 11.08
N TYR A 193 10.46 8.19 10.54
CA TYR A 193 9.86 7.14 9.69
C TYR A 193 9.13 7.62 8.43
N CYS A 194 9.46 8.81 7.92
CA CYS A 194 8.76 9.35 6.75
C CYS A 194 9.30 8.86 5.41
N ASN A 195 10.50 8.28 5.39
CA ASN A 195 11.12 7.77 4.18
C ASN A 195 12.23 6.76 4.50
N GLY A 196 12.27 5.64 3.81
CA GLY A 196 13.33 4.65 3.93
C GLY A 196 12.85 3.30 4.47
N MET A 197 13.81 2.50 4.92
CA MET A 197 13.59 1.20 5.54
C MET A 197 14.00 1.27 7.02
N PHE A 198 13.15 0.73 7.88
CA PHE A 198 13.34 0.72 9.32
C PHE A 198 13.21 -0.71 9.85
N SER A 199 13.92 -1.02 10.95
CA SER A 199 13.93 -2.35 11.59
C SER A 199 13.98 -2.20 13.11
#